data_cb55b09fe4bf9270b8ef42130107af86
#
_entry.id   cb55b09fe4bf9270b8ef42130107af86
#
_cell.length_a   1.000
_cell.length_b   1.000
_cell.length_c   1.000
_cell.angle_alpha   90.00
_cell.angle_beta   90.00
_cell.angle_gamma   90.00
#
_symmetry.space_group_name_H-M   'P 1'
#
loop_
_entity.id
_entity.type
_entity.pdbx_description
1 polymer ?
#
loop_
_entity_poly.entity_id
_entity_poly.type
_entity_poly.pdbx_seq_one_letter_code
_entity_poly.pdbx_strand_id
1 'polypeptide(L)'
;MKTVRLTMAQALVRFLENQYIEVDGVQSRFVRGMFIIPGHGNVVGLGQALSQEAKHLEGYQGKNEQGMAQAAVAFAKQMKRKQIFAVTSSVGPGAANMVTACGTATANNIPLLVLPGDVYACRQTGFRQPDPVLQQVEQTQNLSISTNDAFKAVCRYWDRIVRPEQLMSAMISAFRVLTDPANTGAVCVAMPQDVEGEAYDYPESFFKKRVWRLERRPATEAALADAAEAIRKAKRPMLVCGGGVRYSEAHEEFRHFAETLNIPFGETQAGKSAIVWTHPLNLGGLGVTGCSAANDIAKKADLVIGVGTRYTDFTTSSKWLLKDTCKF
;
A
#
# COMPACT_ATOMS: atom_id res chain seq x y z
N MET A 1 -33.02 -3.24 -12.16
CA MET A 1 -31.58 -2.93 -12.29
C MET A 1 -31.01 -4.02 -13.20
N LYS A 2 -30.18 -3.65 -14.20
CA LYS A 2 -29.53 -4.64 -15.06
C LYS A 2 -28.45 -5.38 -14.29
N THR A 3 -28.44 -6.70 -14.38
CA THR A 3 -27.45 -7.57 -13.71
C THR A 3 -26.74 -8.46 -14.73
N VAL A 4 -25.59 -8.94 -14.38
CA VAL A 4 -24.83 -9.95 -15.12
C VAL A 4 -24.43 -11.06 -14.17
N ARG A 5 -24.67 -12.31 -14.60
CA ARG A 5 -24.32 -13.50 -13.81
C ARG A 5 -22.85 -13.86 -14.05
N LEU A 6 -22.08 -13.83 -12.98
CA LEU A 6 -20.64 -14.10 -12.96
C LEU A 6 -20.26 -14.90 -11.73
N THR A 7 -19.18 -15.67 -11.80
CA THR A 7 -18.54 -16.15 -10.58
C THR A 7 -17.92 -14.98 -9.79
N MET A 8 -17.70 -15.16 -8.51
CA MET A 8 -17.06 -14.12 -7.67
C MET A 8 -15.70 -13.72 -8.25
N ALA A 9 -14.89 -14.68 -8.67
CA ALA A 9 -13.59 -14.42 -9.27
C ALA A 9 -13.68 -13.64 -10.60
N GLN A 10 -14.63 -13.98 -11.48
CA GLN A 10 -14.88 -13.21 -12.72
C GLN A 10 -15.30 -11.77 -12.41
N ALA A 11 -16.18 -11.60 -11.43
CA ALA A 11 -16.62 -10.27 -10.98
C ALA A 11 -15.44 -9.45 -10.43
N LEU A 12 -14.55 -10.05 -9.65
CA LEU A 12 -13.34 -9.40 -9.15
C LEU A 12 -12.45 -8.90 -10.30
N VAL A 13 -12.15 -9.75 -11.29
CA VAL A 13 -11.31 -9.37 -12.44
C VAL A 13 -11.94 -8.21 -13.21
N ARG A 14 -13.24 -8.28 -13.54
CA ARG A 14 -13.96 -7.18 -14.22
C ARG A 14 -13.97 -5.88 -13.41
N PHE A 15 -14.07 -5.97 -12.10
CA PHE A 15 -13.99 -4.80 -11.23
C PHE A 15 -12.59 -4.17 -11.31
N LEU A 16 -11.52 -4.95 -11.16
CA LEU A 16 -10.14 -4.46 -11.17
C LEU A 16 -9.76 -3.79 -12.50
N GLU A 17 -10.26 -4.30 -13.63
CA GLU A 17 -10.07 -3.73 -14.97
C GLU A 17 -10.54 -2.28 -15.10
N ASN A 18 -11.51 -1.88 -14.29
CA ASN A 18 -12.22 -0.62 -14.42
C ASN A 18 -11.91 0.39 -13.31
N GLN A 19 -10.82 0.16 -12.55
CA GLN A 19 -10.39 1.09 -11.51
C GLN A 19 -9.33 2.06 -12.04
N TYR A 20 -9.62 3.33 -11.95
CA TYR A 20 -8.77 4.43 -12.39
C TYR A 20 -8.46 5.35 -11.23
N ILE A 21 -7.30 5.99 -11.31
CA ILE A 21 -6.89 7.05 -10.39
C ILE A 21 -6.79 8.37 -11.15
N GLU A 22 -7.11 9.46 -10.50
CA GLU A 22 -6.90 10.81 -11.02
C GLU A 22 -6.01 11.59 -10.06
N VAL A 23 -4.92 12.11 -10.57
CA VAL A 23 -3.96 12.95 -9.84
C VAL A 23 -3.69 14.17 -10.69
N ASP A 24 -3.89 15.37 -10.14
CA ASP A 24 -3.67 16.64 -10.82
C ASP A 24 -4.35 16.71 -12.21
N GLY A 25 -5.56 16.18 -12.31
CA GLY A 25 -6.36 16.14 -13.54
C GLY A 25 -5.98 15.07 -14.56
N VAL A 26 -4.94 14.26 -14.29
CA VAL A 26 -4.52 13.17 -15.16
C VAL A 26 -5.08 11.84 -14.67
N GLN A 27 -5.84 11.17 -15.53
CA GLN A 27 -6.40 9.86 -15.24
C GLN A 27 -5.53 8.73 -15.80
N SER A 28 -5.32 7.70 -15.01
CA SER A 28 -4.64 6.47 -15.42
C SER A 28 -5.29 5.23 -14.80
N ARG A 29 -5.05 4.03 -15.35
CA ARG A 29 -5.45 2.78 -14.71
C ARG A 29 -4.68 2.60 -13.41
N PHE A 30 -5.40 2.27 -12.34
CA PHE A 30 -4.77 2.11 -11.04
C PHE A 30 -4.16 0.71 -10.86
N VAL A 31 -4.85 -0.33 -11.31
CA VAL A 31 -4.33 -1.71 -11.24
C VAL A 31 -3.70 -2.06 -12.60
N ARG A 32 -2.38 -2.24 -12.61
CA ARG A 32 -1.62 -2.61 -13.80
C ARG A 32 -1.81 -4.07 -14.17
N GLY A 33 -1.81 -4.93 -13.17
CA GLY A 33 -1.88 -6.35 -13.35
C GLY A 33 -1.86 -7.10 -12.02
N MET A 34 -1.57 -8.39 -12.09
CA MET A 34 -1.53 -9.27 -10.93
C MET A 34 -0.31 -10.18 -10.98
N PHE A 35 0.44 -10.22 -9.88
CA PHE A 35 1.40 -11.28 -9.63
C PHE A 35 0.65 -12.52 -9.16
N ILE A 36 0.89 -13.65 -9.82
CA ILE A 36 0.18 -14.90 -9.59
C ILE A 36 1.14 -16.04 -9.30
N ILE A 37 0.71 -16.94 -8.44
CA ILE A 37 1.27 -18.28 -8.30
C ILE A 37 0.09 -19.25 -8.42
N PRO A 38 0.06 -20.12 -9.44
CA PRO A 38 -0.99 -21.13 -9.53
C PRO A 38 -0.86 -22.11 -8.36
N GLY A 39 -1.90 -22.22 -7.57
CA GLY A 39 -1.84 -23.05 -6.39
C GLY A 39 -3.22 -23.42 -5.85
N HIS A 40 -3.22 -24.24 -4.78
CA HIS A 40 -4.42 -24.63 -4.07
C HIS A 40 -5.15 -23.39 -3.57
N GLY A 41 -6.39 -23.22 -3.96
CA GLY A 41 -7.25 -22.13 -3.50
C GLY A 41 -7.38 -20.93 -4.45
N ASN A 42 -6.63 -20.86 -5.56
CA ASN A 42 -6.75 -19.75 -6.50
C ASN A 42 -6.74 -20.11 -7.99
N VAL A 43 -6.30 -21.32 -8.35
CA VAL A 43 -6.06 -21.66 -9.77
C VAL A 43 -7.36 -21.85 -10.56
N VAL A 44 -8.36 -22.53 -9.98
CA VAL A 44 -9.64 -22.82 -10.66
C VAL A 44 -10.67 -21.69 -10.50
N GLY A 45 -10.46 -20.76 -9.60
CA GLY A 45 -11.27 -19.55 -9.42
C GLY A 45 -10.62 -18.35 -10.11
N LEU A 46 -9.73 -17.68 -9.40
CA LEU A 46 -9.11 -16.44 -9.86
C LEU A 46 -8.20 -16.64 -11.08
N GLY A 47 -7.42 -17.73 -11.13
CA GLY A 47 -6.55 -18.02 -12.28
C GLY A 47 -7.35 -18.22 -13.57
N GLN A 48 -8.45 -18.97 -13.52
CA GLN A 48 -9.35 -19.15 -14.66
C GLN A 48 -10.03 -17.82 -15.03
N ALA A 49 -10.51 -17.05 -14.06
CA ALA A 49 -11.14 -15.77 -14.29
C ALA A 49 -10.21 -14.76 -14.98
N LEU A 50 -8.93 -14.71 -14.58
CA LEU A 50 -7.92 -13.89 -15.26
C LEU A 50 -7.77 -14.29 -16.74
N SER A 51 -7.71 -15.59 -17.03
CA SER A 51 -7.62 -16.07 -18.41
C SER A 51 -8.84 -15.71 -19.26
N GLN A 52 -10.03 -15.65 -18.67
CA GLN A 52 -11.30 -15.43 -19.39
C GLN A 52 -11.68 -13.94 -19.49
N GLU A 53 -11.44 -13.16 -18.47
CA GLU A 53 -12.01 -11.83 -18.30
C GLU A 53 -10.99 -10.70 -18.41
N ALA A 54 -9.69 -10.95 -18.18
CA ALA A 54 -8.67 -9.92 -18.22
C ALA A 54 -8.44 -9.42 -19.65
N LYS A 55 -8.53 -8.11 -19.83
CA LYS A 55 -8.27 -7.42 -21.12
C LYS A 55 -7.01 -6.57 -21.06
N HIS A 56 -6.75 -6.00 -19.92
CA HIS A 56 -5.64 -5.07 -19.67
C HIS A 56 -4.84 -5.42 -18.41
N LEU A 57 -5.39 -6.25 -17.52
CA LEU A 57 -4.65 -6.74 -16.37
C LEU A 57 -3.59 -7.74 -16.84
N GLU A 58 -2.34 -7.37 -16.69
CA GLU A 58 -1.21 -8.24 -17.02
C GLU A 58 -1.00 -9.28 -15.91
N GLY A 59 -0.97 -10.56 -16.26
CA GLY A 59 -0.66 -11.64 -15.32
C GLY A 59 0.83 -11.98 -15.36
N TYR A 60 1.49 -11.93 -14.20
CA TYR A 60 2.90 -12.32 -14.07
C TYR A 60 3.04 -13.46 -13.08
N GLN A 61 3.48 -14.61 -13.58
CA GLN A 61 3.75 -15.75 -12.71
C GLN A 61 5.06 -15.55 -11.97
N GLY A 62 5.00 -15.55 -10.64
CA GLY A 62 6.17 -15.55 -9.79
C GLY A 62 6.57 -16.96 -9.34
N LYS A 63 7.63 -17.03 -8.54
CA LYS A 63 8.16 -18.28 -7.97
C LYS A 63 8.08 -18.31 -6.44
N ASN A 64 7.75 -17.19 -5.82
CA ASN A 64 7.66 -17.05 -4.37
C ASN A 64 6.74 -15.86 -4.03
N GLU A 65 5.80 -16.05 -3.14
CA GLU A 65 4.77 -15.07 -2.79
C GLU A 65 5.35 -13.85 -2.08
N GLN A 66 6.33 -14.03 -1.21
CA GLN A 66 7.02 -12.91 -0.54
C GLN A 66 7.74 -12.04 -1.56
N GLY A 67 8.46 -12.66 -2.51
CA GLY A 67 9.14 -11.95 -3.59
C GLY A 67 8.18 -11.18 -4.47
N MET A 68 7.03 -11.78 -4.85
CA MET A 68 5.99 -11.10 -5.63
C MET A 68 5.39 -9.92 -4.88
N ALA A 69 5.04 -10.10 -3.61
CA ALA A 69 4.45 -9.04 -2.79
C ALA A 69 5.44 -7.88 -2.57
N GLN A 70 6.72 -8.16 -2.34
CA GLN A 70 7.77 -7.14 -2.26
C GLN A 70 7.99 -6.42 -3.60
N ALA A 71 7.92 -7.15 -4.73
CA ALA A 71 8.00 -6.54 -6.05
C ALA A 71 6.81 -5.60 -6.31
N ALA A 72 5.59 -5.98 -5.89
CA ALA A 72 4.41 -5.12 -5.97
C ALA A 72 4.56 -3.84 -5.12
N VAL A 73 5.11 -3.96 -3.90
CA VAL A 73 5.44 -2.80 -3.05
C VAL A 73 6.46 -1.89 -3.75
N ALA A 74 7.53 -2.45 -4.31
CA ALA A 74 8.55 -1.69 -5.01
C ALA A 74 7.99 -1.00 -6.26
N PHE A 75 7.14 -1.68 -7.02
CA PHE A 75 6.45 -1.11 -8.17
C PHE A 75 5.58 0.07 -7.77
N ALA A 76 4.70 -0.08 -6.78
CA ALA A 76 3.83 0.99 -6.30
C ALA A 76 4.63 2.20 -5.80
N LYS A 77 5.77 1.96 -5.14
CA LYS A 77 6.72 3.00 -4.71
C LYS A 77 7.32 3.73 -5.91
N GLN A 78 7.78 2.99 -6.93
CA GLN A 78 8.37 3.57 -8.14
C GLN A 78 7.35 4.36 -8.96
N MET A 79 6.12 3.85 -9.05
CA MET A 79 4.99 4.54 -9.69
C MET A 79 4.38 5.66 -8.83
N LYS A 80 5.07 6.07 -7.75
CA LYS A 80 4.64 7.15 -6.87
C LYS A 80 3.22 6.97 -6.34
N ARG A 81 2.82 5.71 -6.07
CA ARG A 81 1.49 5.28 -5.61
C ARG A 81 0.35 5.49 -6.63
N LYS A 82 0.67 5.86 -7.87
CA LYS A 82 -0.33 6.09 -8.94
C LYS A 82 -0.74 4.82 -9.66
N GLN A 83 -0.04 3.71 -9.43
CA GLN A 83 -0.34 2.42 -10.03
C GLN A 83 0.16 1.28 -9.11
N ILE A 84 -0.58 0.17 -9.08
CA ILE A 84 -0.27 -1.02 -8.28
C ILE A 84 -0.33 -2.30 -9.11
N PHE A 85 0.33 -3.35 -8.60
CA PHE A 85 0.00 -4.74 -8.89
C PHE A 85 -0.79 -5.33 -7.73
N ALA A 86 -1.83 -6.10 -8.03
CA ALA A 86 -2.40 -7.02 -7.06
C ALA A 86 -1.50 -8.27 -6.93
N VAL A 87 -1.60 -9.00 -5.83
CA VAL A 87 -0.84 -10.23 -5.62
C VAL A 87 -1.78 -11.31 -5.09
N THR A 88 -1.77 -12.48 -5.71
CA THR A 88 -2.52 -13.63 -5.21
C THR A 88 -1.59 -14.77 -4.83
N SER A 89 -2.05 -15.63 -3.94
CA SER A 89 -1.32 -16.79 -3.44
C SER A 89 -2.23 -17.98 -3.24
N SER A 90 -1.63 -19.16 -3.10
CA SER A 90 -2.34 -20.32 -2.57
C SER A 90 -2.79 -20.11 -1.12
N VAL A 91 -3.70 -20.96 -0.66
CA VAL A 91 -4.14 -21.00 0.75
C VAL A 91 -2.98 -21.41 1.68
N GLY A 92 -3.02 -20.99 2.92
CA GLY A 92 -2.09 -21.43 3.96
C GLY A 92 -0.68 -20.86 3.82
N PRO A 93 0.36 -21.69 3.58
CA PRO A 93 1.76 -21.24 3.59
C PRO A 93 2.07 -20.20 2.51
N GLY A 94 1.42 -20.29 1.34
CA GLY A 94 1.56 -19.26 0.30
C GLY A 94 1.06 -17.90 0.76
N ALA A 95 -0.10 -17.85 1.40
CA ALA A 95 -0.64 -16.64 2.00
C ALA A 95 0.30 -16.10 3.09
N ALA A 96 0.76 -16.94 4.02
CA ALA A 96 1.66 -16.56 5.11
C ALA A 96 2.92 -15.84 4.63
N ASN A 97 3.46 -16.22 3.48
CA ASN A 97 4.65 -15.61 2.89
C ASN A 97 4.48 -14.11 2.54
N MET A 98 3.25 -13.62 2.39
CA MET A 98 3.01 -12.21 2.03
C MET A 98 2.89 -11.28 3.25
N VAL A 99 2.80 -11.80 4.48
CA VAL A 99 2.56 -11.00 5.70
C VAL A 99 3.65 -9.94 5.89
N THR A 100 4.92 -10.30 5.73
CA THR A 100 6.04 -9.34 5.88
C THR A 100 5.93 -8.18 4.87
N ALA A 101 5.56 -8.47 3.63
CA ALA A 101 5.38 -7.44 2.61
C ALA A 101 4.22 -6.49 2.95
N CYS A 102 3.13 -7.02 3.50
CA CYS A 102 2.02 -6.19 3.99
C CYS A 102 2.44 -5.28 5.13
N GLY A 103 3.21 -5.79 6.10
CA GLY A 103 3.79 -4.96 7.17
C GLY A 103 4.68 -3.85 6.62
N THR A 104 5.54 -4.17 5.63
CA THR A 104 6.39 -3.18 4.94
C THR A 104 5.55 -2.12 4.23
N ALA A 105 4.52 -2.52 3.49
CA ALA A 105 3.64 -1.61 2.76
C ALA A 105 2.90 -0.66 3.72
N THR A 106 2.30 -1.20 4.78
CA THR A 106 1.55 -0.42 5.78
C THR A 106 2.46 0.54 6.55
N ALA A 107 3.64 0.07 7.00
CA ALA A 107 4.59 0.91 7.70
C ALA A 107 5.11 2.07 6.83
N ASN A 108 5.13 1.94 5.52
CA ASN A 108 5.64 2.96 4.61
C ASN A 108 4.53 3.69 3.83
N ASN A 109 3.26 3.47 4.15
CA ASN A 109 2.11 4.02 3.43
C ASN A 109 2.18 3.75 1.92
N ILE A 110 2.48 2.52 1.52
CA ILE A 110 2.51 2.08 0.12
C ILE A 110 1.27 1.23 -0.16
N PRO A 111 0.47 1.53 -1.18
CA PRO A 111 -0.69 0.74 -1.52
C PRO A 111 -0.27 -0.66 -2.01
N LEU A 112 -0.81 -1.68 -1.39
CA LEU A 112 -0.61 -3.09 -1.77
C LEU A 112 -1.93 -3.84 -1.64
N LEU A 113 -2.42 -4.44 -2.72
CA LEU A 113 -3.59 -5.31 -2.71
C LEU A 113 -3.15 -6.78 -2.73
N VAL A 114 -3.40 -7.51 -1.64
CA VAL A 114 -3.21 -8.96 -1.61
C VAL A 114 -4.56 -9.68 -1.59
N LEU A 115 -4.65 -10.70 -2.41
CA LEU A 115 -5.83 -11.51 -2.69
C LEU A 115 -5.49 -12.99 -2.45
N PRO A 116 -5.18 -13.38 -1.21
CA PRO A 116 -4.83 -14.77 -0.91
C PRO A 116 -6.04 -15.69 -1.03
N GLY A 117 -5.84 -16.90 -1.55
CA GLY A 117 -6.79 -17.98 -1.36
C GLY A 117 -7.02 -18.23 0.13
N ASP A 118 -8.24 -18.62 0.50
CA ASP A 118 -8.58 -18.97 1.88
C ASP A 118 -9.22 -20.35 1.92
N VAL A 119 -9.33 -20.88 3.12
CA VAL A 119 -9.98 -22.16 3.38
C VAL A 119 -11.45 -22.10 3.01
N TYR A 120 -12.06 -23.25 2.73
CA TYR A 120 -13.48 -23.34 2.36
C TYR A 120 -14.37 -22.60 3.36
N ALA A 121 -15.20 -21.69 2.86
CA ALA A 121 -16.17 -20.98 3.71
C ALA A 121 -17.19 -21.93 4.34
N CYS A 122 -17.62 -22.95 3.59
CA CYS A 122 -18.54 -23.97 4.07
C CYS A 122 -17.87 -25.01 5.00
N ARG A 123 -16.54 -25.06 5.05
CA ARG A 123 -15.77 -26.08 5.81
C ARG A 123 -16.02 -27.53 5.42
N GLN A 124 -16.85 -27.78 4.43
CA GLN A 124 -17.21 -29.12 3.95
C GLN A 124 -17.24 -29.15 2.43
N THR A 125 -16.48 -30.05 1.83
CA THR A 125 -16.51 -30.32 0.40
C THR A 125 -17.12 -31.65 0.03
N GLY A 126 -17.42 -32.50 1.03
CA GLY A 126 -17.98 -33.84 0.85
C GLY A 126 -19.39 -33.97 1.39
N PHE A 127 -20.26 -34.68 0.65
CA PHE A 127 -21.66 -34.90 1.01
C PHE A 127 -21.88 -36.03 2.04
N ARG A 128 -20.82 -36.77 2.40
CA ARG A 128 -20.98 -38.04 3.10
C ARG A 128 -20.42 -38.09 4.52
N GLN A 129 -19.64 -37.10 4.93
CA GLN A 129 -19.04 -37.09 6.28
C GLN A 129 -19.27 -35.74 6.95
N PRO A 130 -19.61 -35.73 8.24
CA PRO A 130 -19.87 -34.49 8.99
C PRO A 130 -18.57 -33.75 9.40
N ASP A 131 -17.42 -34.41 9.28
CA ASP A 131 -16.15 -33.82 9.70
C ASP A 131 -15.68 -32.73 8.73
N PRO A 132 -15.15 -31.63 9.25
CA PRO A 132 -14.65 -30.55 8.41
C PRO A 132 -13.43 -30.99 7.58
N VAL A 133 -13.34 -30.51 6.37
CA VAL A 133 -12.14 -30.68 5.55
C VAL A 133 -11.09 -29.67 5.98
N LEU A 134 -9.95 -30.16 6.45
CA LEU A 134 -8.80 -29.33 6.81
C LEU A 134 -7.92 -29.09 5.58
N GLN A 135 -7.61 -27.82 5.33
CA GLN A 135 -6.76 -27.41 4.21
C GLN A 135 -5.40 -26.92 4.71
N GLN A 136 -4.34 -27.63 4.32
CA GLN A 136 -2.94 -27.30 4.61
C GLN A 136 -2.65 -27.02 6.11
N VAL A 137 -2.44 -25.75 6.50
CA VAL A 137 -2.04 -25.37 7.86
C VAL A 137 -3.22 -25.17 8.81
N GLU A 138 -4.40 -25.62 8.47
CA GLU A 138 -5.54 -25.57 9.37
C GLU A 138 -5.40 -26.56 10.52
N GLN A 139 -6.10 -26.26 11.60
CA GLN A 139 -6.14 -27.10 12.81
C GLN A 139 -7.56 -27.19 13.35
N THR A 140 -7.89 -28.29 13.99
CA THR A 140 -9.24 -28.56 14.51
C THR A 140 -9.61 -27.73 15.73
N GLN A 141 -8.64 -27.19 16.46
CA GLN A 141 -8.87 -26.46 17.70
C GLN A 141 -9.59 -25.13 17.50
N ASN A 142 -9.43 -24.52 16.34
CA ASN A 142 -10.11 -23.26 16.04
C ASN A 142 -10.37 -23.09 14.54
N LEU A 143 -11.50 -23.57 14.09
CA LEU A 143 -11.93 -23.47 12.69
C LEU A 143 -12.43 -22.07 12.29
N SER A 144 -12.56 -21.12 13.24
CA SER A 144 -12.94 -19.74 12.94
C SER A 144 -11.76 -18.90 12.45
N ILE A 145 -10.54 -19.38 12.64
CA ILE A 145 -9.31 -18.68 12.26
C ILE A 145 -8.64 -19.45 11.11
N SER A 146 -8.19 -18.73 10.09
CA SER A 146 -7.30 -19.27 9.06
C SER A 146 -5.95 -18.52 9.09
N THR A 147 -4.99 -18.97 8.29
CA THR A 147 -3.71 -18.28 8.10
C THR A 147 -3.90 -16.80 7.71
N ASN A 148 -4.96 -16.50 6.96
CA ASN A 148 -5.23 -15.13 6.50
C ASN A 148 -5.62 -14.16 7.64
N ASP A 149 -5.95 -14.66 8.83
CA ASP A 149 -6.18 -13.80 10.00
C ASP A 149 -4.89 -13.10 10.49
N ALA A 150 -3.71 -13.62 10.13
CA ALA A 150 -2.43 -12.97 10.43
C ALA A 150 -2.29 -11.60 9.73
N PHE A 151 -2.95 -11.38 8.61
CA PHE A 151 -2.94 -10.10 7.91
C PHE A 151 -3.65 -8.97 8.68
N LYS A 152 -4.56 -9.29 9.61
CA LYS A 152 -5.25 -8.29 10.44
C LYS A 152 -4.28 -7.40 11.23
N ALA A 153 -3.14 -7.96 11.63
CA ALA A 153 -2.12 -7.23 12.39
C ALA A 153 -1.29 -6.25 11.52
N VAL A 154 -1.24 -6.46 10.22
CA VAL A 154 -0.31 -5.76 9.31
C VAL A 154 -0.99 -5.01 8.17
N CYS A 155 -2.28 -5.22 7.95
CA CYS A 155 -3.04 -4.53 6.89
C CYS A 155 -3.88 -3.38 7.47
N ARG A 156 -4.10 -2.35 6.67
CA ARG A 156 -5.01 -1.24 7.00
C ARG A 156 -6.48 -1.58 6.75
N TYR A 157 -6.72 -2.52 5.87
CA TYR A 157 -8.04 -3.10 5.63
C TYR A 157 -7.88 -4.59 5.43
N TRP A 158 -8.79 -5.35 6.04
CA TRP A 158 -8.87 -6.80 5.92
C TRP A 158 -10.32 -7.22 5.81
N ASP A 159 -10.60 -8.14 4.88
CA ASP A 159 -11.93 -8.75 4.77
C ASP A 159 -11.80 -10.20 4.28
N ARG A 160 -12.84 -11.00 4.48
CA ARG A 160 -12.99 -12.37 4.01
C ARG A 160 -14.32 -12.52 3.29
N ILE A 161 -14.29 -12.90 2.03
CA ILE A 161 -15.48 -13.03 1.19
C ILE A 161 -16.11 -14.40 1.38
N VAL A 162 -17.00 -14.54 2.34
CA VAL A 162 -17.67 -15.82 2.62
C VAL A 162 -18.95 -16.00 1.79
N ARG A 163 -19.36 -15.01 1.05
CA ARG A 163 -20.47 -15.03 0.09
C ARG A 163 -20.15 -14.10 -1.10
N PRO A 164 -20.50 -14.49 -2.33
CA PRO A 164 -20.08 -13.76 -3.52
C PRO A 164 -20.53 -12.29 -3.56
N GLU A 165 -21.68 -11.95 -3.02
CA GLU A 165 -22.19 -10.57 -2.97
C GLU A 165 -21.37 -9.63 -2.08
N GLN A 166 -20.63 -10.14 -1.08
CA GLN A 166 -19.76 -9.33 -0.21
C GLN A 166 -18.60 -8.67 -0.98
N LEU A 167 -18.22 -9.24 -2.14
CA LEU A 167 -17.18 -8.68 -2.99
C LEU A 167 -17.40 -7.19 -3.26
N MET A 168 -18.66 -6.78 -3.47
CA MET A 168 -18.95 -5.39 -3.84
C MET A 168 -18.57 -4.39 -2.76
N SER A 169 -18.96 -4.64 -1.52
CA SER A 169 -18.63 -3.75 -0.39
C SER A 169 -17.17 -3.83 -0.01
N ALA A 170 -16.59 -5.04 0.00
CA ALA A 170 -15.20 -5.28 0.32
C ALA A 170 -14.26 -4.55 -0.64
N MET A 171 -14.47 -4.67 -1.94
CA MET A 171 -13.61 -4.02 -2.92
C MET A 171 -13.72 -2.49 -2.92
N ILE A 172 -14.92 -1.94 -2.69
CA ILE A 172 -15.07 -0.50 -2.52
C ILE A 172 -14.31 0.01 -1.28
N SER A 173 -14.40 -0.70 -0.17
CA SER A 173 -13.69 -0.35 1.07
C SER A 173 -12.17 -0.50 0.91
N ALA A 174 -11.74 -1.57 0.25
CA ALA A 174 -10.34 -1.81 -0.11
C ALA A 174 -9.74 -0.65 -0.91
N PHE A 175 -10.44 -0.22 -1.96
CA PHE A 175 -9.95 0.86 -2.83
C PHE A 175 -9.95 2.23 -2.15
N ARG A 176 -10.88 2.49 -1.24
CA ARG A 176 -10.83 3.70 -0.40
C ARG A 176 -9.51 3.79 0.40
N VAL A 177 -9.04 2.65 0.92
CA VAL A 177 -7.75 2.61 1.64
C VAL A 177 -6.58 2.71 0.68
N LEU A 178 -6.58 1.94 -0.42
CA LEU A 178 -5.50 1.94 -1.41
C LEU A 178 -5.26 3.30 -2.04
N THR A 179 -6.30 4.12 -2.16
CA THR A 179 -6.25 5.44 -2.80
C THR A 179 -6.28 6.61 -1.81
N ASP A 180 -6.16 6.36 -0.49
CA ASP A 180 -6.01 7.43 0.50
C ASP A 180 -4.56 7.94 0.49
N PRO A 181 -4.30 9.21 0.13
CA PRO A 181 -2.94 9.74 0.04
C PRO A 181 -2.22 9.80 1.41
N ALA A 182 -2.96 9.90 2.51
CA ALA A 182 -2.42 10.03 3.86
C ALA A 182 -2.25 8.68 4.57
N ASN A 183 -3.22 7.76 4.39
CA ASN A 183 -3.32 6.53 5.18
C ASN A 183 -3.34 5.25 4.34
N THR A 184 -2.86 5.29 3.11
CA THR A 184 -2.73 4.08 2.30
C THR A 184 -1.78 3.06 2.94
N GLY A 185 -1.93 1.81 2.57
CA GLY A 185 -1.12 0.70 3.05
C GLY A 185 -1.56 -0.61 2.41
N ALA A 186 -1.18 -1.71 3.03
CA ALA A 186 -1.62 -3.02 2.60
C ALA A 186 -3.11 -3.24 2.86
N VAL A 187 -3.74 -3.90 1.91
CA VAL A 187 -5.14 -4.34 1.95
C VAL A 187 -5.17 -5.82 1.64
N CYS A 188 -5.82 -6.60 2.47
CA CYS A 188 -6.04 -8.03 2.27
C CYS A 188 -7.53 -8.32 2.09
N VAL A 189 -7.88 -8.97 0.99
CA VAL A 189 -9.22 -9.53 0.77
C VAL A 189 -9.05 -11.03 0.55
N ALA A 190 -9.32 -11.80 1.59
CA ALA A 190 -9.17 -13.25 1.59
C ALA A 190 -10.34 -13.90 0.83
N MET A 191 -10.01 -14.85 -0.04
CA MET A 191 -10.96 -15.45 -0.98
C MET A 191 -11.06 -16.96 -0.74
N PRO A 192 -12.08 -17.42 0.01
CA PRO A 192 -12.36 -18.86 0.15
C PRO A 192 -12.57 -19.52 -1.21
N GLN A 193 -11.89 -20.65 -1.39
CA GLN A 193 -11.81 -21.35 -2.67
C GLN A 193 -13.17 -21.75 -3.25
N ASP A 194 -14.11 -22.17 -2.41
CA ASP A 194 -15.47 -22.52 -2.81
C ASP A 194 -16.24 -21.29 -3.30
N VAL A 195 -16.08 -20.15 -2.62
CA VAL A 195 -16.77 -18.90 -2.96
C VAL A 195 -16.23 -18.27 -4.25
N GLU A 196 -14.95 -18.47 -4.59
CA GLU A 196 -14.39 -17.99 -5.87
C GLU A 196 -15.20 -18.48 -7.08
N GLY A 197 -15.71 -19.72 -7.02
CA GLY A 197 -16.52 -20.35 -8.06
C GLY A 197 -18.02 -20.08 -7.96
N GLU A 198 -18.51 -19.50 -6.86
CA GLU A 198 -19.94 -19.23 -6.68
C GLU A 198 -20.39 -18.09 -7.60
N ALA A 199 -21.55 -18.32 -8.27
CA ALA A 199 -22.13 -17.35 -9.18
C ALA A 199 -23.17 -16.46 -8.47
N TYR A 200 -23.14 -15.17 -8.82
CA TYR A 200 -24.10 -14.19 -8.32
C TYR A 200 -24.54 -13.23 -9.45
N ASP A 201 -25.72 -12.66 -9.33
CA ASP A 201 -26.26 -11.70 -10.29
C ASP A 201 -25.81 -10.27 -9.92
N TYR A 202 -24.61 -9.90 -10.30
CA TYR A 202 -24.01 -8.60 -10.00
C TYR A 202 -24.66 -7.48 -10.78
N PRO A 203 -24.93 -6.32 -10.19
CA PRO A 203 -25.40 -5.14 -10.91
C PRO A 203 -24.32 -4.66 -11.90
N GLU A 204 -24.70 -4.40 -13.15
CA GLU A 204 -23.75 -3.90 -14.17
C GLU A 204 -23.05 -2.61 -13.75
N SER A 205 -23.68 -1.82 -12.89
CA SER A 205 -23.11 -0.59 -12.34
C SER A 205 -21.84 -0.81 -11.51
N PHE A 206 -21.65 -2.00 -10.95
CA PHE A 206 -20.47 -2.35 -10.18
C PHE A 206 -19.20 -2.37 -11.06
N PHE A 207 -19.36 -2.72 -12.33
CA PHE A 207 -18.28 -2.85 -13.29
C PHE A 207 -18.02 -1.59 -14.13
N LYS A 208 -18.74 -0.50 -13.91
CA LYS A 208 -18.48 0.76 -14.61
C LYS A 208 -17.12 1.33 -14.21
N LYS A 209 -16.49 2.05 -15.16
CA LYS A 209 -15.28 2.82 -14.88
C LYS A 209 -15.48 3.65 -13.62
N ARG A 210 -14.58 3.51 -12.67
CA ARG A 210 -14.55 4.27 -11.43
C ARG A 210 -13.24 5.03 -11.33
N VAL A 211 -13.32 6.33 -11.06
CA VAL A 211 -12.16 7.20 -10.91
C VAL A 211 -12.03 7.59 -9.44
N TRP A 212 -10.89 7.25 -8.85
CA TRP A 212 -10.51 7.61 -7.50
C TRP A 212 -9.62 8.85 -7.57
N ARG A 213 -10.08 9.96 -6.99
CA ARG A 213 -9.32 11.21 -7.01
C ARG A 213 -8.41 11.31 -5.81
N LEU A 214 -7.12 11.52 -6.06
CA LEU A 214 -6.14 11.83 -5.04
C LEU A 214 -6.02 13.34 -4.94
N GLU A 215 -6.70 13.91 -3.96
CA GLU A 215 -6.67 15.35 -3.72
C GLU A 215 -5.49 15.72 -2.84
N ARG A 216 -4.81 16.80 -3.19
CA ARG A 216 -3.78 17.41 -2.34
C ARG A 216 -4.48 18.14 -1.20
N ARG A 217 -4.08 17.84 0.03
CA ARG A 217 -4.62 18.50 1.23
C ARG A 217 -3.75 19.72 1.56
N PRO A 218 -4.22 20.96 1.37
CA PRO A 218 -3.47 22.15 1.73
C PRO A 218 -3.38 22.26 3.27
N ALA A 219 -2.30 22.88 3.75
CA ALA A 219 -2.22 23.30 5.14
C ALA A 219 -3.18 24.46 5.41
N THR A 220 -3.62 24.59 6.66
CA THR A 220 -4.43 25.76 7.07
C THR A 220 -3.57 27.02 7.12
N GLU A 221 -4.18 28.19 6.93
CA GLU A 221 -3.47 29.48 7.02
C GLU A 221 -2.78 29.67 8.37
N ALA A 222 -3.43 29.25 9.47
CA ALA A 222 -2.86 29.30 10.80
C ALA A 222 -1.59 28.43 10.91
N ALA A 223 -1.63 27.19 10.41
CA ALA A 223 -0.46 26.30 10.42
C ALA A 223 0.70 26.85 9.59
N LEU A 224 0.39 27.49 8.44
CA LEU A 224 1.41 28.17 7.62
C LEU A 224 2.01 29.37 8.32
N ALA A 225 1.20 30.17 9.04
CA ALA A 225 1.68 31.32 9.82
C ALA A 225 2.60 30.86 10.96
N ASP A 226 2.22 29.84 11.71
CA ASP A 226 3.04 29.27 12.81
C ASP A 226 4.37 28.72 12.29
N ALA A 227 4.36 28.01 11.17
CA ALA A 227 5.57 27.51 10.53
C ALA A 227 6.49 28.65 10.07
N ALA A 228 5.93 29.67 9.42
CA ALA A 228 6.68 30.83 8.97
C ALA A 228 7.31 31.61 10.15
N GLU A 229 6.59 31.73 11.27
CA GLU A 229 7.11 32.35 12.48
C GLU A 229 8.24 31.52 13.10
N ALA A 230 8.09 30.20 13.18
CA ALA A 230 9.12 29.30 13.68
C ALA A 230 10.41 29.41 12.84
N ILE A 231 10.28 29.41 11.51
CA ILE A 231 11.41 29.55 10.58
C ILE A 231 12.11 30.91 10.76
N ARG A 232 11.37 32.02 10.87
CA ARG A 232 11.95 33.35 11.05
C ARG A 232 12.73 33.50 12.36
N LYS A 233 12.34 32.77 13.41
CA LYS A 233 13.01 32.78 14.71
C LYS A 233 14.21 31.85 14.81
N ALA A 234 14.29 30.85 13.93
CA ALA A 234 15.37 29.88 13.95
C ALA A 234 16.71 30.49 13.53
N LYS A 235 17.77 30.12 14.23
CA LYS A 235 19.15 30.53 13.92
C LYS A 235 19.91 29.46 13.14
N ARG A 236 19.53 28.21 13.30
CA ARG A 236 20.16 27.04 12.68
C ARG A 236 19.08 26.04 12.24
N PRO A 237 18.20 26.44 11.31
CA PRO A 237 17.18 25.55 10.78
C PRO A 237 17.82 24.45 9.91
N MET A 238 17.16 23.29 9.87
CA MET A 238 17.49 22.19 8.96
C MET A 238 16.21 21.61 8.38
N LEU A 239 16.21 21.27 7.08
CA LEU A 239 15.11 20.54 6.44
C LEU A 239 15.37 19.03 6.49
N VAL A 240 14.29 18.26 6.50
CA VAL A 240 14.33 16.80 6.32
C VAL A 240 13.43 16.43 5.13
N CYS A 241 14.06 16.02 4.04
CA CYS A 241 13.38 15.56 2.85
C CYS A 241 12.84 14.14 3.05
N GLY A 242 11.54 14.00 3.15
CA GLY A 242 10.86 12.73 3.31
C GLY A 242 10.28 12.17 2.02
N GLY A 243 9.73 10.95 2.10
CA GLY A 243 9.10 10.27 0.95
C GLY A 243 7.89 11.03 0.39
N GLY A 244 7.22 11.86 1.20
CA GLY A 244 6.12 12.69 0.74
C GLY A 244 6.49 13.65 -0.38
N VAL A 245 7.72 14.17 -0.39
CA VAL A 245 8.22 15.02 -1.49
C VAL A 245 8.19 14.26 -2.82
N ARG A 246 8.61 12.99 -2.82
CA ARG A 246 8.57 12.15 -4.02
C ARG A 246 7.15 11.80 -4.44
N TYR A 247 6.30 11.40 -3.49
CA TYR A 247 4.93 10.95 -3.81
C TYR A 247 4.01 12.07 -4.23
N SER A 248 4.26 13.29 -3.75
CA SER A 248 3.55 14.50 -4.21
C SER A 248 4.20 15.17 -5.42
N GLU A 249 5.33 14.63 -5.90
CA GLU A 249 6.12 15.21 -7.02
C GLU A 249 6.57 16.66 -6.77
N ALA A 250 6.73 17.04 -5.50
CA ALA A 250 7.09 18.38 -5.05
C ALA A 250 8.63 18.59 -4.99
N HIS A 251 9.37 18.07 -5.98
CA HIS A 251 10.83 18.13 -6.01
C HIS A 251 11.32 19.57 -6.21
N GLU A 252 10.71 20.29 -7.16
CA GLU A 252 11.09 21.66 -7.48
C GLU A 252 10.69 22.64 -6.38
N GLU A 253 9.50 22.46 -5.79
CA GLU A 253 9.04 23.28 -4.66
C GLU A 253 9.95 23.10 -3.44
N PHE A 254 10.33 21.85 -3.14
CA PHE A 254 11.27 21.58 -2.03
C PHE A 254 12.65 22.20 -2.31
N ARG A 255 13.18 22.02 -3.52
CA ARG A 255 14.45 22.60 -3.93
C ARG A 255 14.43 24.12 -3.82
N HIS A 256 13.42 24.76 -4.41
CA HIS A 256 13.25 26.20 -4.37
C HIS A 256 13.13 26.74 -2.93
N PHE A 257 12.40 26.06 -2.08
CA PHE A 257 12.27 26.41 -0.66
C PHE A 257 13.62 26.35 0.07
N ALA A 258 14.38 25.28 -0.11
CA ALA A 258 15.70 25.12 0.47
C ALA A 258 16.69 26.19 0.00
N GLU A 259 16.71 26.48 -1.31
CA GLU A 259 17.59 27.47 -1.93
C GLU A 259 17.23 28.91 -1.51
N THR A 260 15.93 29.27 -1.54
CA THR A 260 15.46 30.63 -1.19
C THR A 260 15.83 31.01 0.23
N LEU A 261 15.72 30.06 1.15
CA LEU A 261 16.02 30.29 2.57
C LEU A 261 17.45 29.89 2.94
N ASN A 262 18.22 29.36 1.99
CA ASN A 262 19.56 28.83 2.20
C ASN A 262 19.64 27.84 3.38
N ILE A 263 18.66 26.93 3.48
CA ILE A 263 18.57 25.94 4.57
C ILE A 263 19.09 24.58 4.07
N PRO A 264 20.11 24.01 4.72
CA PRO A 264 20.59 22.69 4.38
C PRO A 264 19.58 21.60 4.73
N PHE A 265 19.61 20.48 3.99
CA PHE A 265 18.68 19.38 4.23
C PHE A 265 19.36 18.02 4.26
N GLY A 266 18.80 17.13 5.10
CA GLY A 266 19.08 15.71 5.09
C GLY A 266 17.94 14.93 4.43
N GLU A 267 18.23 13.74 3.93
CA GLU A 267 17.27 12.85 3.30
C GLU A 267 16.93 11.67 4.22
N THR A 268 15.64 11.34 4.31
CA THR A 268 15.23 10.02 4.84
C THR A 268 15.45 8.95 3.78
N GLN A 269 15.43 7.66 4.14
CA GLN A 269 15.49 6.58 3.16
C GLN A 269 14.38 6.66 2.09
N ALA A 270 13.17 7.06 2.48
CA ALA A 270 12.06 7.24 1.56
C ALA A 270 12.18 8.52 0.71
N GLY A 271 12.84 9.54 1.23
CA GLY A 271 13.08 10.82 0.54
C GLY A 271 14.32 10.81 -0.36
N LYS A 272 15.19 9.81 -0.20
CA LYS A 272 16.41 9.70 -1.01
C LYS A 272 16.11 9.80 -2.51
N SER A 273 16.95 10.58 -3.20
CA SER A 273 16.84 10.88 -4.64
C SER A 273 15.61 11.73 -5.02
N ALA A 274 14.95 12.40 -4.07
CA ALA A 274 14.03 13.48 -4.39
C ALA A 274 14.79 14.67 -4.99
N ILE A 275 15.93 15.02 -4.39
CA ILE A 275 16.86 16.02 -4.93
C ILE A 275 18.18 15.33 -5.29
N VAL A 276 18.82 15.81 -6.34
CA VAL A 276 20.11 15.24 -6.77
C VAL A 276 21.16 15.34 -5.65
N TRP A 277 21.94 14.28 -5.48
CA TRP A 277 22.90 14.18 -4.36
C TRP A 277 24.04 15.21 -4.42
N THR A 278 24.30 15.77 -5.60
CA THR A 278 25.32 16.82 -5.81
C THR A 278 24.84 18.23 -5.46
N HIS A 279 23.57 18.38 -5.05
CA HIS A 279 23.03 19.69 -4.68
C HIS A 279 23.76 20.28 -3.48
N PRO A 280 24.21 21.56 -3.49
CA PRO A 280 25.07 22.14 -2.45
C PRO A 280 24.51 22.08 -1.04
N LEU A 281 23.18 22.13 -0.91
CA LEU A 281 22.49 22.06 0.39
C LEU A 281 22.12 20.63 0.82
N ASN A 282 22.36 19.62 -0.03
CA ASN A 282 22.07 18.22 0.29
C ASN A 282 23.20 17.63 1.15
N LEU A 283 22.91 17.38 2.41
CA LEU A 283 23.85 16.80 3.36
C LEU A 283 23.90 15.26 3.32
N GLY A 284 23.05 14.63 2.50
CA GLY A 284 22.93 13.18 2.42
C GLY A 284 21.94 12.58 3.44
N GLY A 285 22.08 11.29 3.69
CA GLY A 285 21.17 10.55 4.58
C GLY A 285 21.22 11.00 6.03
N LEU A 286 20.03 11.07 6.67
CA LEU A 286 19.86 11.44 8.08
C LEU A 286 19.51 10.22 8.93
N GLY A 287 19.98 10.20 10.17
CA GLY A 287 19.60 9.22 11.19
C GLY A 287 20.58 8.08 11.37
N VAL A 288 20.10 6.90 11.80
CA VAL A 288 20.92 5.74 12.18
C VAL A 288 21.82 5.27 11.01
N THR A 289 21.27 5.23 9.80
CA THR A 289 22.00 4.86 8.57
C THR A 289 22.46 6.07 7.77
N GLY A 290 22.42 7.25 8.38
CA GLY A 290 22.81 8.50 7.77
C GLY A 290 24.33 8.75 7.81
N CYS A 291 24.74 9.85 7.20
CA CYS A 291 26.14 10.28 7.19
C CYS A 291 26.42 11.30 8.31
N SER A 292 27.70 11.48 8.61
CA SER A 292 28.14 12.42 9.65
C SER A 292 27.70 13.85 9.35
N ALA A 293 27.81 14.31 8.09
CA ALA A 293 27.44 15.67 7.71
C ALA A 293 26.00 16.02 8.08
N ALA A 294 25.03 15.20 7.69
CA ALA A 294 23.62 15.40 8.01
C ALA A 294 23.36 15.31 9.53
N ASN A 295 23.95 14.30 10.18
CA ASN A 295 23.76 14.07 11.60
C ASN A 295 24.38 15.17 12.47
N ASP A 296 25.53 15.69 12.12
CA ASP A 296 26.21 16.76 12.89
C ASP A 296 25.50 18.11 12.77
N ILE A 297 24.92 18.39 11.61
CA ILE A 297 24.06 19.57 11.45
C ILE A 297 22.77 19.41 12.24
N ALA A 298 22.11 18.24 12.16
CA ALA A 298 20.90 17.96 12.93
C ALA A 298 21.10 18.11 14.45
N LYS A 299 22.22 17.61 14.98
CA LYS A 299 22.59 17.78 16.41
C LYS A 299 22.72 19.24 16.82
N LYS A 300 23.06 20.13 15.91
CA LYS A 300 23.26 21.57 16.18
C LYS A 300 22.01 22.40 15.84
N ALA A 301 21.05 21.84 15.15
CA ALA A 301 19.83 22.54 14.78
C ALA A 301 19.01 23.00 15.99
N ASP A 302 18.37 24.16 15.86
CA ASP A 302 17.38 24.69 16.79
C ASP A 302 15.95 24.52 16.26
N LEU A 303 15.80 24.26 14.94
CA LEU A 303 14.56 23.93 14.27
C LEU A 303 14.82 22.84 13.22
N VAL A 304 14.05 21.76 13.23
CA VAL A 304 14.05 20.74 12.21
C VAL A 304 12.69 20.73 11.51
N ILE A 305 12.68 21.00 10.20
CA ILE A 305 11.48 21.12 9.39
C ILE A 305 11.34 19.86 8.56
N GLY A 306 10.43 18.97 8.92
CA GLY A 306 10.18 17.75 8.17
C GLY A 306 9.16 17.97 7.03
N VAL A 307 9.57 17.68 5.83
CA VAL A 307 8.71 17.76 4.65
C VAL A 307 8.38 16.35 4.16
N GLY A 308 7.12 15.94 4.35
CA GLY A 308 6.67 14.61 3.95
C GLY A 308 7.36 13.46 4.67
N THR A 309 7.70 13.62 5.94
CA THR A 309 8.32 12.61 6.81
C THR A 309 7.53 12.40 8.09
N ARG A 310 7.77 11.28 8.78
CA ARG A 310 7.11 10.91 10.04
C ARG A 310 8.03 10.92 11.26
N TYR A 311 9.28 11.34 11.09
CA TYR A 311 10.27 11.32 12.15
C TYR A 311 10.40 9.95 12.86
N THR A 312 10.57 8.89 12.06
CA THR A 312 10.74 7.52 12.57
C THR A 312 12.03 7.41 13.41
N ASP A 313 12.14 6.30 14.13
CA ASP A 313 13.34 5.93 14.88
C ASP A 313 14.62 5.97 14.03
N PHE A 314 14.58 5.38 12.83
CA PHE A 314 15.70 5.40 11.89
C PHE A 314 16.11 6.82 11.48
N THR A 315 15.12 7.68 11.18
CA THR A 315 15.41 9.06 10.75
C THR A 315 15.96 9.93 11.88
N THR A 316 15.52 9.69 13.10
CA THR A 316 15.86 10.53 14.27
C THR A 316 16.84 9.87 15.23
N SER A 317 17.32 8.66 14.92
CA SER A 317 18.07 7.80 15.85
C SER A 317 17.30 7.66 17.18
N SER A 318 16.02 7.27 17.09
CA SER A 318 15.09 7.18 18.23
C SER A 318 14.98 8.49 19.02
N LYS A 319 15.05 9.63 18.32
CA LYS A 319 15.07 11.02 18.82
C LYS A 319 16.37 11.45 19.52
N TRP A 320 17.34 10.57 19.70
CA TRP A 320 18.65 10.93 20.28
C TRP A 320 19.47 11.88 19.40
N LEU A 321 19.13 11.99 18.11
CA LEU A 321 19.83 12.86 17.18
C LEU A 321 19.57 14.34 17.45
N LEU A 322 18.39 14.68 17.96
CA LEU A 322 17.95 16.06 18.16
C LEU A 322 18.14 16.49 19.62
N LYS A 323 18.49 17.77 19.85
CA LYS A 323 18.55 18.31 21.18
C LYS A 323 17.15 18.46 21.79
N ASP A 324 17.03 18.38 23.11
CA ASP A 324 15.77 18.58 23.81
C ASP A 324 15.16 19.98 23.58
N THR A 325 16.00 20.96 23.25
CA THR A 325 15.58 22.33 22.90
C THR A 325 15.25 22.54 21.42
N CYS A 326 15.49 21.56 20.59
CA CYS A 326 15.18 21.63 19.17
C CYS A 326 13.67 21.52 18.94
N LYS A 327 13.10 22.44 18.18
CA LYS A 327 11.71 22.36 17.72
C LYS A 327 11.63 21.53 16.44
N PHE A 328 10.54 20.79 16.28
CA PHE A 328 10.27 20.02 15.07
C PHE A 328 8.75 19.80 14.89
#